data_2ab0b92dd010d89782ad6f5c0b038431
#
_entry.id   2ab0b92dd010d89782ad6f5c0b038431
#
_cell.length_a   1.000
_cell.length_b   1.000
_cell.length_c   1.000
_cell.angle_alpha   90.00
_cell.angle_beta   90.00
_cell.angle_gamma   90.00
#
_symmetry.space_group_name_H-M   'P 1'
#
loop_
_entity.id
_entity.type
_entity.pdbx_description
1 polymer ?
#
loop_
_entity_poly.entity_id
_entity_poly.type
_entity_poly.pdbx_seq_one_letter_code
_entity_poly.pdbx_strand_id
1 'polypeptide(L)'
;MGTHDRKKFLDTTLLIFILVWLSPARSEAQNATPLVIQGGTLIDATGRPPLEDAVIVIEGNRFKAVGKRGEVAVPTGSRIVDVKGKTILPGLIDGHCHLLDFVGELYLHLGITTCPDITQNDDEWTMAQRDGTNLGKIRGPRIWSTGTRLVGPPPSWALRAESGYLIKSPEDARSIVRKKKEAGIEIIKFNEYVSPEAIKAGAEEANRLGLPVTCHCLDVFLAAEAGFAGVEHHWAPGMTSIADVKKRWEIHELRMTGKINTADVAFYYESENFDKIIKAMAENKVSWSPTIATWFRPLSPSAERFKERELSILDNPKAAYLPAVMREQTLRQYDRYATFPADRLKRTREGYSKIADFIARFVQAGGILRAGSDPNNGLPALGLHQEMVMFVEAGLTPVQAIQAGTINVAKAFRKDKDFGTVEPGKVADIIAVEGDPLKDMWAVQNVKVVVLNGEVVDSDFHADYKNPIPNIRPWRATPRDIEISPRSIAQGSTATIKVSTRRGFDRFHKVTLNGKELETRFVSAGEIEATVPQQAINEAGTYTVVVVGQGDFASKSAPAYLIVSFKK
;
A
#
# COMPACT_ATOMS: atom_id res chain seq x y z
N MET A 1 51.40 -36.67 68.65
CA MET A 1 50.65 -37.88 68.38
C MET A 1 49.64 -37.52 67.29
N GLY A 2 49.67 -38.16 66.12
CA GLY A 2 48.67 -38.06 65.10
C GLY A 2 49.09 -37.24 63.86
N THR A 3 49.86 -37.84 63.02
CA THR A 3 50.22 -37.39 61.69
C THR A 3 49.04 -37.58 60.75
N HIS A 4 48.70 -36.57 59.96
CA HIS A 4 47.77 -36.70 58.85
C HIS A 4 48.46 -36.35 57.54
N ASP A 5 48.55 -37.39 56.74
CA ASP A 5 49.00 -37.43 55.36
C ASP A 5 48.07 -36.56 54.45
N ARG A 6 48.65 -35.64 53.68
CA ARG A 6 47.97 -34.92 52.60
C ARG A 6 48.35 -35.54 51.26
N LYS A 7 47.40 -36.28 50.71
CA LYS A 7 47.45 -36.69 49.28
C LYS A 7 47.14 -35.48 48.40
N LYS A 8 48.10 -35.17 47.52
CA LYS A 8 47.94 -34.21 46.43
C LYS A 8 47.08 -34.85 45.34
N PHE A 9 45.95 -34.24 44.99
CA PHE A 9 45.22 -34.48 43.74
C PHE A 9 45.81 -33.56 42.68
N LEU A 10 46.30 -34.14 41.59
CA LEU A 10 46.62 -33.41 40.35
C LEU A 10 45.32 -33.20 39.57
N ASP A 11 44.91 -31.93 39.46
CA ASP A 11 43.88 -31.53 38.50
C ASP A 11 44.49 -31.42 37.12
N THR A 12 44.12 -32.33 36.25
CA THR A 12 44.47 -32.27 34.81
C THR A 12 43.33 -31.50 34.08
N THR A 13 43.53 -30.21 33.92
CA THR A 13 42.63 -29.39 33.11
C THR A 13 42.85 -29.69 31.62
N LEU A 14 41.91 -30.40 31.01
CA LEU A 14 41.91 -30.71 29.58
C LEU A 14 41.38 -29.45 28.84
N LEU A 15 42.29 -28.69 28.22
CA LEU A 15 41.94 -27.60 27.31
C LEU A 15 41.46 -28.21 25.99
N ILE A 16 40.16 -28.22 25.77
CA ILE A 16 39.55 -28.53 24.48
C ILE A 16 39.66 -27.27 23.61
N PHE A 17 40.59 -27.25 22.67
CA PHE A 17 40.60 -26.27 21.56
C PHE A 17 39.47 -26.62 20.60
N ILE A 18 38.37 -25.90 20.65
CA ILE A 18 37.36 -25.92 19.58
C ILE A 18 37.94 -25.12 18.42
N LEU A 19 38.51 -25.81 17.42
CA LEU A 19 38.75 -25.22 16.11
C LEU A 19 37.41 -24.96 15.43
N VAL A 20 36.91 -23.73 15.56
CA VAL A 20 35.81 -23.25 14.72
C VAL A 20 36.39 -23.11 13.30
N TRP A 21 36.07 -24.07 12.46
CA TRP A 21 36.25 -23.93 11.01
C TRP A 21 35.29 -22.82 10.55
N LEU A 22 35.84 -21.61 10.45
CA LEU A 22 35.23 -20.55 9.64
C LEU A 22 35.35 -20.99 8.17
N SER A 23 34.40 -21.79 7.71
CA SER A 23 34.19 -21.92 6.27
C SER A 23 33.84 -20.54 5.75
N PRO A 24 34.61 -19.93 4.85
CA PRO A 24 34.13 -18.72 4.19
C PRO A 24 32.88 -19.12 3.45
N ALA A 25 31.71 -18.54 3.83
CA ALA A 25 30.53 -18.58 3.02
C ALA A 25 30.92 -17.92 1.68
N ARG A 26 31.31 -18.76 0.71
CA ARG A 26 31.51 -18.32 -0.66
C ARG A 26 30.17 -17.81 -1.11
N SER A 27 30.07 -16.51 -1.24
CA SER A 27 29.00 -15.85 -1.90
C SER A 27 28.83 -16.50 -3.28
N GLU A 28 27.70 -17.18 -3.51
CA GLU A 28 27.31 -17.71 -4.83
C GLU A 28 27.09 -16.59 -5.88
N ALA A 29 27.29 -15.33 -5.48
CA ALA A 29 27.17 -14.16 -6.36
C ALA A 29 28.25 -14.05 -7.45
N GLN A 30 29.25 -14.95 -7.49
CA GLN A 30 30.39 -14.79 -8.40
C GLN A 30 30.21 -15.41 -9.80
N ASN A 31 29.10 -16.11 -10.11
CA ASN A 31 28.87 -16.76 -11.42
C ASN A 31 27.54 -16.42 -12.09
N ALA A 32 26.79 -15.40 -11.63
CA ALA A 32 25.58 -14.99 -12.33
C ALA A 32 25.95 -14.26 -13.64
N THR A 33 25.41 -14.71 -14.75
CA THR A 33 25.56 -14.05 -16.07
C THR A 33 25.14 -12.58 -15.95
N PRO A 34 26.00 -11.60 -16.28
CA PRO A 34 25.62 -10.20 -16.21
C PRO A 34 24.41 -9.89 -17.08
N LEU A 35 23.50 -9.04 -16.59
CA LEU A 35 22.37 -8.53 -17.34
C LEU A 35 22.71 -7.13 -17.88
N VAL A 36 22.40 -6.89 -19.15
CA VAL A 36 22.60 -5.57 -19.78
C VAL A 36 21.29 -5.08 -20.36
N ILE A 37 20.86 -3.91 -19.93
CA ILE A 37 19.74 -3.18 -20.52
C ILE A 37 20.31 -2.10 -21.44
N GLN A 38 19.88 -2.05 -22.70
CA GLN A 38 20.48 -1.11 -23.65
C GLN A 38 19.50 -0.53 -24.68
N GLY A 39 19.84 0.63 -25.22
CA GLY A 39 19.20 1.23 -26.41
C GLY A 39 18.02 2.16 -26.12
N GLY A 40 17.61 2.28 -24.85
CA GLY A 40 16.55 3.22 -24.45
C GLY A 40 17.09 4.58 -23.99
N THR A 41 16.18 5.50 -23.69
CA THR A 41 16.49 6.79 -23.04
C THR A 41 16.32 6.63 -21.53
N LEU A 42 17.38 6.84 -20.75
CA LEU A 42 17.34 6.74 -19.28
C LEU A 42 17.00 8.08 -18.65
N ILE A 43 15.96 8.08 -17.80
CA ILE A 43 15.65 9.12 -16.82
C ILE A 43 15.97 8.53 -15.45
N ASP A 44 17.12 8.86 -14.90
CA ASP A 44 17.69 8.19 -13.72
C ASP A 44 17.13 8.64 -12.37
N ALA A 45 16.19 9.58 -12.38
CA ALA A 45 15.57 10.24 -11.22
C ALA A 45 16.53 11.04 -10.31
N THR A 46 17.79 11.28 -10.70
CA THR A 46 18.70 12.18 -9.97
C THR A 46 18.42 13.66 -10.23
N GLY A 47 17.70 13.97 -11.29
CA GLY A 47 17.49 15.32 -11.81
C GLY A 47 18.45 15.70 -12.95
N ARG A 48 19.36 14.83 -13.34
CA ARG A 48 20.19 15.00 -14.54
C ARG A 48 19.34 14.94 -15.81
N PRO A 49 19.82 15.54 -16.92
CA PRO A 49 19.18 15.37 -18.22
C PRO A 49 19.07 13.87 -18.63
N PRO A 50 18.05 13.49 -19.41
CA PRO A 50 17.92 12.14 -19.92
C PRO A 50 19.17 11.68 -20.70
N LEU A 51 19.55 10.43 -20.51
CA LEU A 51 20.67 9.80 -21.20
C LEU A 51 20.13 8.95 -22.37
N GLU A 52 20.33 9.41 -23.61
CA GLU A 52 19.95 8.68 -24.81
C GLU A 52 20.89 7.51 -25.09
N ASP A 53 20.35 6.44 -25.71
CA ASP A 53 21.06 5.20 -26.04
C ASP A 53 21.87 4.66 -24.83
N ALA A 54 21.19 4.59 -23.70
CA ALA A 54 21.76 4.16 -22.44
C ALA A 54 22.20 2.69 -22.48
N VAL A 55 23.29 2.39 -21.78
CA VAL A 55 23.76 1.03 -21.48
C VAL A 55 23.91 0.90 -19.98
N ILE A 56 23.20 -0.06 -19.41
CA ILE A 56 23.17 -0.33 -17.97
C ILE A 56 23.62 -1.77 -17.77
N VAL A 57 24.76 -1.94 -17.11
CA VAL A 57 25.31 -3.26 -16.76
C VAL A 57 24.92 -3.59 -15.32
N ILE A 58 24.37 -4.77 -15.13
CA ILE A 58 23.93 -5.30 -13.85
C ILE A 58 24.71 -6.57 -13.54
N GLU A 59 25.35 -6.61 -12.37
CA GLU A 59 26.04 -7.80 -11.84
C GLU A 59 25.41 -8.18 -10.50
N GLY A 60 24.93 -9.42 -10.40
CA GLY A 60 24.10 -9.84 -9.28
C GLY A 60 22.85 -8.97 -9.18
N ASN A 61 22.63 -8.35 -8.05
CA ASN A 61 21.45 -7.49 -7.83
C ASN A 61 21.76 -5.98 -7.87
N ARG A 62 22.93 -5.55 -8.42
CA ARG A 62 23.33 -4.15 -8.40
C ARG A 62 23.74 -3.62 -9.77
N PHE A 63 23.50 -2.33 -9.97
CA PHE A 63 24.07 -1.61 -11.11
C PHE A 63 25.59 -1.59 -11.00
N LYS A 64 26.27 -2.11 -11.99
CA LYS A 64 27.73 -2.10 -12.09
C LYS A 64 28.23 -0.85 -12.82
N ALA A 65 27.61 -0.56 -13.94
CA ALA A 65 27.94 0.60 -14.76
C ALA A 65 26.67 1.15 -15.45
N VAL A 66 26.64 2.45 -15.62
CA VAL A 66 25.57 3.20 -16.28
C VAL A 66 26.21 4.29 -17.14
N GLY A 67 25.90 4.35 -18.42
CA GLY A 67 26.43 5.36 -19.33
C GLY A 67 25.86 5.21 -20.73
N LYS A 68 26.45 5.90 -21.69
CA LYS A 68 26.04 5.86 -23.09
C LYS A 68 26.68 4.67 -23.81
N ARG A 69 26.04 4.20 -24.87
CA ARG A 69 26.62 3.19 -25.76
C ARG A 69 28.00 3.63 -26.26
N GLY A 70 29.00 2.74 -26.14
CA GLY A 70 30.40 3.01 -26.44
C GLY A 70 31.22 3.57 -25.28
N GLU A 71 30.60 4.10 -24.24
CA GLU A 71 31.28 4.55 -23.01
C GLU A 71 31.32 3.45 -21.93
N VAL A 72 30.34 2.54 -21.95
CA VAL A 72 30.24 1.42 -21.00
C VAL A 72 30.68 0.13 -21.67
N ALA A 73 31.64 -0.57 -21.05
CA ALA A 73 32.05 -1.90 -21.50
C ALA A 73 30.96 -2.92 -21.17
N VAL A 74 30.50 -3.65 -22.18
CA VAL A 74 29.55 -4.76 -22.03
C VAL A 74 30.35 -6.05 -21.80
N PRO A 75 30.17 -6.74 -20.64
CA PRO A 75 30.88 -7.97 -20.36
C PRO A 75 30.55 -9.07 -21.37
N THR A 76 31.53 -9.85 -21.77
CA THR A 76 31.34 -10.99 -22.69
C THR A 76 30.39 -12.01 -22.08
N GLY A 77 29.45 -12.53 -22.85
CA GLY A 77 28.47 -13.51 -22.38
C GLY A 77 27.28 -12.92 -21.61
N SER A 78 27.16 -11.59 -21.52
CA SER A 78 25.99 -10.95 -20.89
C SER A 78 24.69 -11.33 -21.56
N ARG A 79 23.64 -11.48 -20.74
CA ARG A 79 22.24 -11.47 -21.23
C ARG A 79 21.85 -10.04 -21.58
N ILE A 80 21.48 -9.81 -22.82
CA ILE A 80 21.12 -8.46 -23.31
C ILE A 80 19.61 -8.35 -23.42
N VAL A 81 19.06 -7.26 -22.88
CA VAL A 81 17.66 -6.82 -23.08
C VAL A 81 17.70 -5.50 -23.84
N ASP A 82 17.28 -5.54 -25.10
CA ASP A 82 17.20 -4.36 -25.95
C ASP A 82 15.86 -3.65 -25.71
N VAL A 83 15.94 -2.39 -25.28
CA VAL A 83 14.79 -1.51 -25.00
C VAL A 83 14.82 -0.28 -25.91
N LYS A 84 15.31 -0.44 -27.14
CA LYS A 84 15.36 0.62 -28.14
C LYS A 84 14.00 1.29 -28.32
N GLY A 85 13.99 2.62 -28.32
CA GLY A 85 12.78 3.43 -28.48
C GLY A 85 11.89 3.52 -27.22
N LYS A 86 12.32 2.91 -26.10
CA LYS A 86 11.61 2.99 -24.81
C LYS A 86 12.31 3.96 -23.86
N THR A 87 11.58 4.40 -22.86
CA THR A 87 12.15 5.18 -21.74
C THR A 87 12.43 4.24 -20.56
N ILE A 88 13.63 4.36 -20.00
CA ILE A 88 14.08 3.60 -18.83
C ILE A 88 13.94 4.50 -17.61
N LEU A 89 13.32 3.98 -16.56
CA LEU A 89 13.14 4.63 -15.26
C LEU A 89 13.65 3.73 -14.15
N PRO A 90 13.98 4.25 -12.96
CA PRO A 90 14.08 3.40 -11.78
C PRO A 90 12.76 2.65 -11.56
N GLY A 91 12.81 1.47 -10.98
CA GLY A 91 11.61 0.79 -10.51
C GLY A 91 10.81 1.70 -9.58
N LEU A 92 9.50 1.79 -9.80
CA LEU A 92 8.65 2.66 -9.01
C LEU A 92 8.54 2.16 -7.56
N ILE A 93 8.40 3.11 -6.65
CA ILE A 93 8.20 2.86 -5.22
C ILE A 93 6.88 3.52 -4.81
N ASP A 94 5.90 2.72 -4.38
CA ASP A 94 4.61 3.23 -3.92
C ASP A 94 4.74 3.81 -2.51
N GLY A 95 4.76 5.12 -2.37
CA GLY A 95 5.06 5.83 -1.12
C GLY A 95 4.00 5.70 -0.03
N HIS A 96 2.82 5.14 -0.35
CA HIS A 96 1.73 4.86 0.59
C HIS A 96 0.85 3.73 0.05
N CYS A 97 1.15 2.52 0.41
CA CYS A 97 0.34 1.37 0.05
C CYS A 97 -0.20 0.61 1.27
N HIS A 98 -1.20 -0.20 1.03
CA HIS A 98 -1.69 -1.22 1.94
C HIS A 98 -1.59 -2.56 1.21
N LEU A 99 -0.73 -3.43 1.69
CA LEU A 99 -0.50 -4.72 1.06
C LEU A 99 -1.75 -5.60 1.16
N LEU A 100 -2.14 -6.17 0.04
CA LEU A 100 -3.23 -7.11 -0.08
C LEU A 100 -2.71 -8.40 -0.73
N ASP A 101 -3.28 -9.53 -0.38
CA ASP A 101 -2.80 -10.84 -0.85
C ASP A 101 -2.96 -11.09 -2.35
N PHE A 102 -3.75 -10.28 -3.03
CA PHE A 102 -4.04 -10.40 -4.47
C PHE A 102 -3.36 -9.34 -5.34
N VAL A 103 -2.57 -8.42 -4.78
CA VAL A 103 -2.03 -7.30 -5.57
C VAL A 103 -0.63 -7.52 -6.14
N GLY A 104 0.05 -8.61 -5.81
CA GLY A 104 1.45 -8.81 -6.16
C GLY A 104 1.76 -8.63 -7.65
N GLU A 105 1.01 -9.31 -8.53
CA GLU A 105 1.17 -9.15 -9.98
C GLU A 105 0.76 -7.77 -10.48
N LEU A 106 -0.28 -7.18 -9.88
CA LEU A 106 -0.75 -5.84 -10.26
C LEU A 106 0.35 -4.79 -10.04
N TYR A 107 1.10 -4.89 -8.94
CA TYR A 107 2.25 -4.02 -8.68
C TYR A 107 3.33 -4.20 -9.73
N LEU A 108 3.72 -5.45 -10.04
CA LEU A 108 4.74 -5.73 -11.05
C LEU A 108 4.29 -5.31 -12.46
N HIS A 109 3.02 -5.56 -12.82
CA HIS A 109 2.44 -5.15 -14.10
C HIS A 109 2.51 -3.63 -14.31
N LEU A 110 2.36 -2.88 -13.24
CA LEU A 110 2.45 -1.42 -13.23
C LEU A 110 3.86 -0.90 -12.93
N GLY A 111 4.89 -1.76 -12.93
CA GLY A 111 6.29 -1.36 -12.76
C GLY A 111 6.66 -0.92 -11.36
N ILE A 112 5.84 -1.24 -10.35
CA ILE A 112 6.13 -0.93 -8.96
C ILE A 112 6.95 -2.08 -8.39
N THR A 113 8.22 -1.81 -8.12
CA THR A 113 9.19 -2.79 -7.65
C THR A 113 9.33 -2.82 -6.14
N THR A 114 8.87 -1.77 -5.46
CA THR A 114 8.93 -1.65 -4.00
C THR A 114 7.66 -1.04 -3.43
N CYS A 115 7.19 -1.58 -2.32
CA CYS A 115 5.99 -1.17 -1.61
C CYS A 115 6.31 -1.00 -0.12
N PRO A 116 6.48 0.23 0.39
CA PRO A 116 6.36 0.52 1.81
C PRO A 116 4.93 0.25 2.26
N ASP A 117 4.70 -0.88 2.91
CA ASP A 117 3.38 -1.24 3.44
C ASP A 117 3.08 -0.41 4.69
N ILE A 118 2.33 0.67 4.53
CA ILE A 118 2.20 1.74 5.53
C ILE A 118 1.33 1.35 6.71
N THR A 119 0.51 0.33 6.61
CA THR A 119 -0.21 -0.20 7.77
C THR A 119 -0.84 -1.57 7.48
N GLN A 120 -0.67 -2.46 8.43
CA GLN A 120 -1.38 -3.72 8.51
C GLN A 120 -1.95 -3.90 9.92
N ASN A 121 -2.69 -4.98 10.13
CA ASN A 121 -3.22 -5.36 11.42
C ASN A 121 -2.58 -6.66 11.95
N ASP A 122 -1.50 -7.11 11.29
CA ASP A 122 -0.83 -8.37 11.58
C ASP A 122 0.65 -8.27 11.20
N ASP A 123 1.52 -8.20 12.21
CA ASP A 123 2.96 -8.12 12.00
C ASP A 123 3.50 -9.42 11.39
N GLU A 124 3.02 -10.58 11.84
CA GLU A 124 3.50 -11.88 11.39
C GLU A 124 3.17 -12.11 9.91
N TRP A 125 1.93 -11.78 9.51
CA TRP A 125 1.54 -11.87 8.12
C TRP A 125 2.36 -10.93 7.23
N THR A 126 2.56 -9.69 7.65
CA THR A 126 3.37 -8.70 6.89
C THR A 126 4.80 -9.19 6.70
N MET A 127 5.40 -9.73 7.76
CA MET A 127 6.76 -10.27 7.71
C MET A 127 6.83 -11.51 6.80
N ALA A 128 5.83 -12.39 6.85
CA ALA A 128 5.77 -13.56 5.97
C ALA A 128 5.61 -13.17 4.49
N GLN A 129 4.84 -12.13 4.18
CA GLN A 129 4.75 -11.58 2.81
C GLN A 129 6.10 -11.01 2.35
N ARG A 130 6.75 -10.18 3.17
CA ARG A 130 8.06 -9.61 2.88
C ARG A 130 9.10 -10.71 2.61
N ASP A 131 9.19 -11.66 3.50
CA ASP A 131 10.18 -12.74 3.39
C ASP A 131 9.86 -13.65 2.20
N GLY A 132 8.59 -13.92 1.94
CA GLY A 132 8.14 -14.69 0.79
C GLY A 132 8.46 -14.02 -0.55
N THR A 133 8.29 -12.70 -0.67
CA THR A 133 8.67 -11.95 -1.88
C THR A 133 10.18 -11.88 -2.04
N ASN A 134 10.95 -11.66 -0.96
CA ASN A 134 12.40 -11.63 -0.98
C ASN A 134 13.03 -12.99 -1.39
N LEU A 135 12.36 -14.10 -1.04
CA LEU A 135 12.75 -15.46 -1.44
C LEU A 135 12.22 -15.86 -2.83
N GLY A 136 11.50 -14.98 -3.53
CA GLY A 136 10.87 -15.30 -4.81
C GLY A 136 9.76 -16.36 -4.72
N LYS A 137 9.22 -16.62 -3.52
CA LYS A 137 8.13 -17.59 -3.27
C LYS A 137 6.75 -16.94 -3.38
N ILE A 138 6.68 -15.64 -3.20
CA ILE A 138 5.49 -14.83 -3.44
C ILE A 138 5.83 -13.88 -4.59
N ARG A 139 5.00 -13.88 -5.62
CA ARG A 139 5.15 -13.00 -6.76
C ARG A 139 4.62 -11.61 -6.40
N GLY A 140 5.47 -10.61 -6.38
CA GLY A 140 5.12 -9.25 -5.98
C GLY A 140 6.33 -8.34 -5.82
N PRO A 141 6.12 -7.07 -5.44
CA PRO A 141 7.18 -6.11 -5.20
C PRO A 141 7.95 -6.44 -3.92
N ARG A 142 9.13 -5.85 -3.76
CA ARG A 142 9.83 -5.78 -2.46
C ARG A 142 8.94 -5.04 -1.45
N ILE A 143 8.90 -5.51 -0.22
CA ILE A 143 8.10 -4.92 0.85
C ILE A 143 9.03 -4.29 1.90
N TRP A 144 8.78 -3.01 2.26
CA TRP A 144 9.30 -2.40 3.48
C TRP A 144 8.18 -2.39 4.50
N SER A 145 8.37 -3.05 5.63
CA SER A 145 7.28 -3.39 6.55
C SER A 145 7.05 -2.34 7.63
N THR A 146 5.79 -1.95 7.85
CA THR A 146 5.34 -1.25 9.06
C THR A 146 4.62 -2.18 10.02
N GLY A 147 4.00 -3.23 9.51
CA GLY A 147 3.12 -4.11 10.28
C GLY A 147 1.96 -3.35 10.93
N THR A 148 1.57 -3.81 12.11
CA THR A 148 0.44 -3.26 12.89
C THR A 148 0.73 -1.83 13.34
N ARG A 149 -0.20 -0.92 13.04
CA ARG A 149 -0.13 0.50 13.41
C ARG A 149 -0.23 0.71 14.93
N LEU A 150 0.24 1.87 15.40
CA LEU A 150 0.12 2.32 16.78
C LEU A 150 -1.06 3.29 16.89
N VAL A 151 -2.01 3.02 17.77
CA VAL A 151 -3.26 3.80 17.94
C VAL A 151 -3.44 4.22 19.40
N GLY A 152 -4.04 5.39 19.61
CA GLY A 152 -4.41 5.85 20.95
C GLY A 152 -5.80 5.36 21.37
N PRO A 153 -6.16 5.54 22.66
CA PRO A 153 -7.52 5.27 23.13
C PRO A 153 -8.53 6.14 22.39
N PRO A 154 -9.56 5.53 21.78
CA PRO A 154 -10.55 6.30 21.05
C PRO A 154 -11.37 7.18 22.01
N PRO A 155 -11.71 8.43 21.61
CA PRO A 155 -12.61 9.26 22.41
C PRO A 155 -14.04 8.68 22.41
N SER A 156 -14.86 9.13 23.35
CA SER A 156 -16.22 8.62 23.55
C SER A 156 -17.15 8.75 22.34
N TRP A 157 -16.89 9.72 21.47
CA TRP A 157 -17.68 9.93 20.24
C TRP A 157 -17.23 9.06 19.06
N ALA A 158 -16.08 8.38 19.14
CA ALA A 158 -15.60 7.52 18.06
C ALA A 158 -16.55 6.33 17.89
N LEU A 159 -17.01 6.10 16.67
CA LEU A 159 -17.96 5.01 16.37
C LEU A 159 -17.34 3.62 16.55
N ARG A 160 -16.02 3.53 16.49
CA ARG A 160 -15.26 2.30 16.70
C ARG A 160 -13.83 2.62 17.13
N ALA A 161 -13.22 1.71 17.89
CA ALA A 161 -11.78 1.72 18.08
C ALA A 161 -11.09 1.33 16.77
N GLU A 162 -9.99 1.98 16.43
CA GLU A 162 -9.14 1.49 15.36
C GLU A 162 -8.40 0.22 15.82
N SER A 163 -8.23 -0.72 14.90
CA SER A 163 -7.38 -1.89 15.16
C SER A 163 -5.90 -1.48 15.15
N GLY A 164 -5.14 -1.94 16.13
CA GLY A 164 -3.73 -1.60 16.26
C GLY A 164 -3.19 -1.89 17.64
N TYR A 165 -1.90 -1.59 17.84
CA TYR A 165 -1.31 -1.59 19.18
C TYR A 165 -1.79 -0.36 19.96
N LEU A 166 -2.51 -0.60 21.03
CA LEU A 166 -3.07 0.48 21.87
C LEU A 166 -1.98 1.13 22.72
N ILE A 167 -1.76 2.43 22.49
CA ILE A 167 -0.78 3.27 23.19
C ILE A 167 -1.51 4.11 24.24
N LYS A 168 -1.30 3.85 25.50
CA LYS A 168 -1.91 4.57 26.62
C LYS A 168 -0.91 5.50 27.34
N SER A 169 0.38 5.28 27.12
CA SER A 169 1.45 6.02 27.79
C SER A 169 2.69 6.18 26.89
N PRO A 170 3.60 7.12 27.21
CA PRO A 170 4.90 7.21 26.58
C PRO A 170 5.72 5.91 26.63
N GLU A 171 5.64 5.16 27.71
CA GLU A 171 6.38 3.89 27.85
C GLU A 171 5.79 2.77 26.99
N ASP A 172 4.45 2.73 26.81
CA ASP A 172 3.84 1.81 25.85
C ASP A 172 4.40 2.06 24.46
N ALA A 173 4.49 3.34 24.04
CA ALA A 173 5.04 3.71 22.73
C ALA A 173 6.48 3.22 22.57
N ARG A 174 7.36 3.48 23.56
CA ARG A 174 8.76 3.00 23.51
C ARG A 174 8.84 1.47 23.46
N SER A 175 8.07 0.81 24.33
CA SER A 175 8.07 -0.66 24.42
C SER A 175 7.63 -1.31 23.11
N ILE A 176 6.56 -0.82 22.48
CA ILE A 176 6.07 -1.36 21.21
C ILE A 176 7.05 -1.09 20.07
N VAL A 177 7.66 0.10 20.02
CA VAL A 177 8.70 0.41 19.02
C VAL A 177 9.88 -0.56 19.14
N ARG A 178 10.35 -0.88 20.38
CA ARG A 178 11.41 -1.89 20.60
C ARG A 178 10.98 -3.27 20.07
N LYS A 179 9.80 -3.74 20.43
CA LYS A 179 9.25 -5.02 19.95
C LYS A 179 9.18 -5.09 18.43
N LYS A 180 8.72 -4.02 17.78
CA LYS A 180 8.67 -3.94 16.33
C LYS A 180 10.06 -4.02 15.70
N LYS A 181 11.06 -3.36 16.29
CA LYS A 181 12.45 -3.47 15.85
C LYS A 181 12.98 -4.90 15.97
N GLU A 182 12.73 -5.56 17.10
CA GLU A 182 13.11 -6.96 17.36
C GLU A 182 12.43 -7.92 16.37
N ALA A 183 11.17 -7.67 16.00
CA ALA A 183 10.45 -8.42 14.99
C ALA A 183 10.95 -8.15 13.55
N GLY A 184 11.88 -7.21 13.35
CA GLY A 184 12.41 -6.86 12.03
C GLY A 184 11.54 -5.89 11.23
N ILE A 185 10.59 -5.22 11.84
CA ILE A 185 9.82 -4.13 11.23
C ILE A 185 10.74 -2.95 10.92
N GLU A 186 10.52 -2.29 9.79
CA GLU A 186 11.43 -1.31 9.21
C GLU A 186 10.93 0.14 9.31
N ILE A 187 9.63 0.34 9.49
CA ILE A 187 8.97 1.66 9.54
C ILE A 187 7.98 1.66 10.71
N ILE A 188 7.88 2.76 11.43
CA ILE A 188 6.88 2.94 12.50
C ILE A 188 5.75 3.83 12.00
N LYS A 189 4.49 3.40 12.22
CA LYS A 189 3.29 4.16 11.86
C LYS A 189 2.46 4.48 13.09
N PHE A 190 2.34 5.78 13.39
CA PHE A 190 1.34 6.27 14.33
C PHE A 190 0.04 6.61 13.61
N ASN A 191 -1.07 6.21 14.21
CA ASN A 191 -2.40 6.54 13.75
C ASN A 191 -3.11 7.50 14.72
N GLU A 192 -4.43 7.57 14.62
CA GLU A 192 -5.25 8.51 15.37
C GLU A 192 -5.17 8.29 16.89
N TYR A 193 -5.46 9.35 17.63
CA TYR A 193 -5.68 9.40 19.10
C TYR A 193 -4.48 9.12 19.98
N VAL A 194 -3.28 8.92 19.45
CA VAL A 194 -2.07 8.82 20.29
C VAL A 194 -1.75 10.21 20.87
N SER A 195 -1.49 10.28 22.18
CA SER A 195 -1.18 11.57 22.82
C SER A 195 0.13 12.16 22.30
N PRO A 196 0.29 13.50 22.29
CA PRO A 196 1.53 14.15 21.86
C PRO A 196 2.78 13.65 22.59
N GLU A 197 2.67 13.39 23.90
CA GLU A 197 3.77 12.89 24.73
C GLU A 197 4.17 11.46 24.32
N ALA A 198 3.19 10.60 24.03
CA ALA A 198 3.44 9.25 23.58
C ALA A 198 3.99 9.22 22.13
N ILE A 199 3.51 10.11 21.27
CA ILE A 199 4.06 10.31 19.93
C ILE A 199 5.54 10.70 20.00
N LYS A 200 5.90 11.72 20.80
CA LYS A 200 7.29 12.16 20.98
C LYS A 200 8.16 11.02 21.53
N ALA A 201 7.72 10.35 22.57
CA ALA A 201 8.46 9.27 23.20
C ALA A 201 8.71 8.07 22.26
N GLY A 202 7.70 7.68 21.49
CA GLY A 202 7.84 6.61 20.50
C GLY A 202 8.70 7.01 19.31
N ALA A 203 8.62 8.26 18.86
CA ALA A 203 9.45 8.79 17.77
C ALA A 203 10.93 8.91 18.18
N GLU A 204 11.22 9.39 19.39
CA GLU A 204 12.58 9.40 19.96
C GLU A 204 13.18 7.99 19.96
N GLU A 205 12.43 7.01 20.45
CA GLU A 205 12.89 5.61 20.50
C GLU A 205 13.09 5.03 19.11
N ALA A 206 12.16 5.29 18.16
CA ALA A 206 12.28 4.85 16.78
C ALA A 206 13.51 5.47 16.09
N ASN A 207 13.74 6.77 16.26
CA ASN A 207 14.89 7.47 15.71
C ASN A 207 16.20 6.93 16.29
N ARG A 208 16.26 6.66 17.62
CA ARG A 208 17.42 6.03 18.28
C ARG A 208 17.72 4.65 17.71
N LEU A 209 16.69 3.88 17.31
CA LEU A 209 16.81 2.56 16.70
C LEU A 209 16.99 2.60 15.16
N GLY A 210 17.08 3.79 14.55
CA GLY A 210 17.25 3.98 13.12
C GLY A 210 15.98 3.74 12.29
N LEU A 211 14.79 3.67 12.93
CA LEU A 211 13.51 3.45 12.25
C LEU A 211 12.89 4.79 11.82
N PRO A 212 12.55 4.98 10.55
CA PRO A 212 11.74 6.12 10.12
C PRO A 212 10.32 6.02 10.68
N VAL A 213 9.74 7.19 10.97
CA VAL A 213 8.39 7.30 11.57
C VAL A 213 7.48 8.07 10.64
N THR A 214 6.25 7.62 10.46
CA THR A 214 5.20 8.34 9.74
C THR A 214 3.87 8.32 10.52
N CYS A 215 2.92 9.18 10.17
CA CYS A 215 1.68 9.29 10.95
C CYS A 215 0.47 9.82 10.17
N HIS A 216 -0.71 9.52 10.74
CA HIS A 216 -1.95 10.27 10.52
C HIS A 216 -2.04 11.46 11.48
N CYS A 217 -1.10 12.37 11.42
CA CYS A 217 -1.05 13.51 12.33
C CYS A 217 -2.10 14.57 11.98
N LEU A 218 -2.66 15.21 13.00
CA LEU A 218 -3.46 16.42 12.87
C LEU A 218 -2.63 17.70 13.09
N ASP A 219 -1.35 17.52 13.47
CA ASP A 219 -0.42 18.60 13.71
C ASP A 219 0.96 18.28 13.15
N VAL A 220 1.30 18.93 12.05
CA VAL A 220 2.59 18.75 11.37
C VAL A 220 3.74 19.36 12.18
N PHE A 221 3.49 20.39 13.00
CA PHE A 221 4.54 20.96 13.86
C PHE A 221 5.00 19.95 14.90
N LEU A 222 4.06 19.16 15.46
CA LEU A 222 4.41 18.05 16.34
C LEU A 222 5.26 16.99 15.62
N ALA A 223 4.88 16.64 14.38
CA ALA A 223 5.66 15.70 13.58
C ALA A 223 7.07 16.20 13.27
N ALA A 224 7.21 17.49 12.96
CA ALA A 224 8.50 18.14 12.72
C ALA A 224 9.38 18.16 13.98
N GLU A 225 8.81 18.54 15.12
CA GLU A 225 9.50 18.57 16.42
C GLU A 225 9.97 17.17 16.84
N ALA A 226 9.13 16.14 16.63
CA ALA A 226 9.45 14.77 16.98
C ALA A 226 10.38 14.05 15.98
N GLY A 227 10.81 14.72 14.90
CA GLY A 227 11.74 14.16 13.91
C GLY A 227 11.14 13.06 13.05
N PHE A 228 9.89 13.21 12.64
CA PHE A 228 9.22 12.26 11.75
C PHE A 228 9.83 12.27 10.36
N ALA A 229 9.88 11.10 9.74
CA ALA A 229 10.26 10.93 8.34
C ALA A 229 9.17 11.44 7.38
N GLY A 230 7.90 11.41 7.80
CA GLY A 230 6.82 11.90 6.98
C GLY A 230 5.45 11.92 7.64
N VAL A 231 4.51 12.54 6.92
CA VAL A 231 3.08 12.57 7.25
C VAL A 231 2.27 12.08 6.07
N GLU A 232 1.09 11.55 6.36
CA GLU A 232 0.23 10.91 5.37
C GLU A 232 -1.01 11.75 5.09
N HIS A 233 -1.49 11.65 3.84
CA HIS A 233 -2.71 12.22 3.32
C HIS A 233 -2.76 13.75 3.28
N HIS A 234 -3.70 14.25 2.49
CA HIS A 234 -3.92 15.69 2.33
C HIS A 234 -4.35 16.39 3.62
N TRP A 235 -4.95 15.65 4.56
CA TRP A 235 -5.45 16.27 5.78
C TRP A 235 -4.37 16.55 6.83
N ALA A 236 -3.19 15.94 6.81
CA ALA A 236 -2.16 16.24 7.80
C ALA A 236 -1.75 17.72 7.77
N PRO A 237 -1.19 18.26 6.66
CA PRO A 237 -0.91 19.69 6.58
C PRO A 237 -2.19 20.54 6.50
N GLY A 238 -3.24 20.03 5.84
CA GLY A 238 -4.50 20.74 5.71
C GLY A 238 -5.19 21.02 7.04
N MET A 239 -5.29 20.03 7.93
CA MET A 239 -5.82 20.22 9.28
C MET A 239 -4.93 21.13 10.13
N THR A 240 -3.61 21.02 9.97
CA THR A 240 -2.66 21.91 10.65
C THR A 240 -2.86 23.36 10.23
N SER A 241 -3.34 23.63 9.01
CA SER A 241 -3.62 24.99 8.55
C SER A 241 -4.76 25.69 9.29
N ILE A 242 -5.68 24.92 9.88
CA ILE A 242 -6.76 25.45 10.70
C ILE A 242 -6.18 25.92 12.05
N ALA A 243 -6.05 27.24 12.23
CA ALA A 243 -5.37 27.82 13.39
C ALA A 243 -6.10 27.51 14.72
N ASP A 244 -7.43 27.51 14.71
CA ASP A 244 -8.23 27.18 15.88
C ASP A 244 -8.19 25.66 16.13
N VAL A 245 -7.47 25.26 17.18
CA VAL A 245 -7.30 23.85 17.58
C VAL A 245 -8.64 23.18 17.90
N LYS A 246 -9.58 23.88 18.51
CA LYS A 246 -10.91 23.33 18.84
C LYS A 246 -11.67 23.03 17.56
N LYS A 247 -11.73 23.97 16.61
CA LYS A 247 -12.32 23.79 15.28
C LYS A 247 -11.67 22.64 14.52
N ARG A 248 -10.34 22.48 14.62
CA ARG A 248 -9.60 21.36 14.02
C ARG A 248 -10.12 20.02 14.52
N TRP A 249 -10.31 19.86 15.85
CA TRP A 249 -10.85 18.65 16.44
C TRP A 249 -12.33 18.42 16.09
N GLU A 250 -13.14 19.46 16.05
CA GLU A 250 -14.55 19.36 15.60
C GLU A 250 -14.65 18.83 14.16
N ILE A 251 -13.83 19.33 13.25
CA ILE A 251 -13.79 18.85 11.86
C ILE A 251 -13.28 17.39 11.80
N HIS A 252 -12.29 17.06 12.60
CA HIS A 252 -11.81 15.69 12.72
C HIS A 252 -12.90 14.74 13.20
N GLU A 253 -13.67 15.12 14.22
CA GLU A 253 -14.84 14.36 14.69
C GLU A 253 -15.87 14.16 13.58
N LEU A 254 -16.22 15.23 12.86
CA LEU A 254 -17.17 15.15 11.74
C LEU A 254 -16.68 14.14 10.68
N ARG A 255 -15.38 14.14 10.36
CA ARG A 255 -14.76 13.18 9.44
C ARG A 255 -14.84 11.75 9.98
N MET A 256 -14.41 11.52 11.21
CA MET A 256 -14.32 10.19 11.81
C MET A 256 -15.70 9.56 12.08
N THR A 257 -16.73 10.38 12.30
CA THR A 257 -18.11 9.94 12.44
C THR A 257 -18.86 9.81 11.10
N GLY A 258 -18.20 10.11 9.97
CA GLY A 258 -18.81 10.03 8.64
C GLY A 258 -19.84 11.11 8.35
N LYS A 259 -19.96 12.14 9.20
CA LYS A 259 -20.85 13.29 8.96
C LYS A 259 -20.36 14.15 7.80
N ILE A 260 -19.05 14.17 7.54
CA ILE A 260 -18.47 14.72 6.33
C ILE A 260 -17.53 13.68 5.69
N ASN A 261 -17.32 13.81 4.37
CA ASN A 261 -16.33 13.00 3.68
C ASN A 261 -14.92 13.50 3.96
N THR A 262 -13.93 12.61 3.84
CA THR A 262 -12.52 12.99 3.95
C THR A 262 -12.14 14.08 2.93
N ALA A 263 -12.64 14.02 1.69
CA ALA A 263 -12.44 15.09 0.71
C ALA A 263 -12.99 16.45 1.16
N ASP A 264 -14.13 16.45 1.88
CA ASP A 264 -14.79 17.69 2.34
C ASP A 264 -13.99 18.42 3.42
N VAL A 265 -13.02 17.77 4.08
CA VAL A 265 -12.11 18.40 5.05
C VAL A 265 -11.36 19.58 4.42
N ALA A 266 -11.05 19.49 3.11
CA ALA A 266 -10.36 20.54 2.38
C ALA A 266 -11.15 21.87 2.28
N PHE A 267 -12.47 21.85 2.55
CA PHE A 267 -13.28 23.09 2.60
C PHE A 267 -12.80 24.04 3.69
N TYR A 268 -12.25 23.49 4.78
CA TYR A 268 -11.90 24.22 5.99
C TYR A 268 -10.44 24.67 6.03
N TYR A 269 -9.62 24.34 5.01
CA TYR A 269 -8.20 24.69 5.01
C TYR A 269 -8.01 26.22 4.89
N GLU A 270 -7.14 26.74 5.72
CA GLU A 270 -6.77 28.16 5.81
C GLU A 270 -5.44 28.35 5.07
N SER A 271 -5.52 28.76 3.77
CA SER A 271 -4.34 28.83 2.89
C SER A 271 -3.32 29.89 3.30
N GLU A 272 -3.73 30.90 4.06
CA GLU A 272 -2.86 31.92 4.66
C GLU A 272 -1.82 31.34 5.64
N ASN A 273 -2.08 30.13 6.17
CA ASN A 273 -1.17 29.45 7.09
C ASN A 273 -0.21 28.48 6.39
N PHE A 274 -0.32 28.29 5.07
CA PHE A 274 0.46 27.28 4.34
C PHE A 274 1.97 27.52 4.39
N ASP A 275 2.45 28.75 4.21
CA ASP A 275 3.90 29.05 4.21
C ASP A 275 4.59 28.61 5.50
N LYS A 276 3.95 28.81 6.63
CA LYS A 276 4.46 28.43 7.93
C LYS A 276 4.62 26.92 8.07
N ILE A 277 3.64 26.17 7.56
CA ILE A 277 3.63 24.70 7.58
C ILE A 277 4.67 24.16 6.61
N ILE A 278 4.69 24.69 5.38
CA ILE A 278 5.65 24.32 4.33
C ILE A 278 7.09 24.53 4.84
N LYS A 279 7.36 25.69 5.46
CA LYS A 279 8.66 25.99 6.05
C LYS A 279 9.04 24.96 7.11
N ALA A 280 8.14 24.66 8.06
CA ALA A 280 8.40 23.69 9.12
C ALA A 280 8.69 22.29 8.57
N MET A 281 7.93 21.85 7.56
CA MET A 281 8.14 20.54 6.94
C MET A 281 9.44 20.46 6.15
N ALA A 282 9.74 21.48 5.34
CA ALA A 282 10.94 21.49 4.50
C ALA A 282 12.23 21.56 5.34
N GLU A 283 12.29 22.47 6.34
CA GLU A 283 13.44 22.63 7.23
C GLU A 283 13.73 21.36 8.05
N ASN A 284 12.69 20.65 8.50
CA ASN A 284 12.81 19.42 9.29
C ASN A 284 12.78 18.14 8.43
N LYS A 285 12.78 18.27 7.09
CA LYS A 285 12.76 17.14 6.13
C LYS A 285 11.60 16.18 6.34
N VAL A 286 10.46 16.68 6.82
CA VAL A 286 9.22 15.90 6.94
C VAL A 286 8.64 15.73 5.55
N SER A 287 8.69 14.51 5.03
CA SER A 287 8.11 14.16 3.73
C SER A 287 6.58 14.10 3.80
N TRP A 288 5.93 14.20 2.66
CA TRP A 288 4.48 14.17 2.59
C TRP A 288 3.98 13.26 1.48
N SER A 289 3.04 12.36 1.79
CA SER A 289 2.26 11.59 0.81
C SER A 289 0.80 12.03 0.86
N PRO A 290 0.36 12.92 -0.04
CA PRO A 290 -0.98 13.51 0.01
C PRO A 290 -2.10 12.54 -0.38
N THR A 291 -1.80 11.50 -1.16
CA THR A 291 -2.75 10.50 -1.66
C THR A 291 -4.00 11.12 -2.30
N ILE A 292 -3.79 12.18 -3.11
CA ILE A 292 -4.90 12.94 -3.72
C ILE A 292 -5.70 12.11 -4.72
N ALA A 293 -5.07 11.17 -5.39
CA ALA A 293 -5.74 10.28 -6.34
C ALA A 293 -6.87 9.48 -5.67
N THR A 294 -6.68 9.05 -4.41
CA THR A 294 -7.68 8.33 -3.62
C THR A 294 -8.99 9.10 -3.47
N TRP A 295 -8.90 10.42 -3.33
CA TRP A 295 -10.04 11.28 -2.99
C TRP A 295 -10.52 12.14 -4.15
N PHE A 296 -9.63 12.59 -5.03
CA PHE A 296 -9.92 13.66 -5.98
C PHE A 296 -9.75 13.29 -7.45
N ARG A 297 -9.32 12.05 -7.79
CA ARG A 297 -9.14 11.65 -9.20
C ARG A 297 -10.36 11.87 -10.09
N PRO A 298 -11.64 11.79 -9.59
CA PRO A 298 -12.79 12.12 -10.41
C PRO A 298 -12.92 13.62 -10.74
N LEU A 299 -12.14 14.49 -10.09
CA LEU A 299 -12.10 15.94 -10.37
C LEU A 299 -10.92 16.34 -11.26
N SER A 300 -9.97 15.42 -11.50
CA SER A 300 -8.84 15.62 -12.38
C SER A 300 -9.30 15.86 -13.82
N PRO A 301 -8.62 16.71 -14.61
CA PRO A 301 -8.79 16.79 -16.05
C PRO A 301 -8.67 15.42 -16.74
N SER A 302 -7.90 14.50 -16.15
CA SER A 302 -7.67 13.15 -16.66
C SER A 302 -8.69 12.10 -16.16
N ALA A 303 -9.78 12.49 -15.49
CA ALA A 303 -10.71 11.59 -14.81
C ALA A 303 -11.24 10.45 -15.69
N GLU A 304 -11.69 10.74 -16.92
CA GLU A 304 -12.21 9.71 -17.85
C GLU A 304 -11.10 8.73 -18.25
N ARG A 305 -9.91 9.23 -18.53
CA ARG A 305 -8.73 8.39 -18.85
C ARG A 305 -8.35 7.47 -17.68
N PHE A 306 -8.44 7.97 -16.44
CA PHE A 306 -8.26 7.15 -15.23
C PHE A 306 -9.29 6.03 -15.16
N LYS A 307 -10.57 6.37 -15.32
CA LYS A 307 -11.69 5.42 -15.29
C LYS A 307 -11.53 4.33 -16.34
N GLU A 308 -11.25 4.70 -17.59
CA GLU A 308 -11.01 3.77 -18.68
C GLU A 308 -9.85 2.82 -18.37
N ARG A 309 -8.74 3.33 -17.82
CA ARG A 309 -7.58 2.50 -17.47
C ARG A 309 -7.89 1.54 -16.31
N GLU A 310 -8.57 2.00 -15.27
CA GLU A 310 -9.01 1.15 -14.16
C GLU A 310 -9.88 0.00 -14.67
N LEU A 311 -10.89 0.32 -15.49
CA LEU A 311 -11.78 -0.68 -16.07
C LEU A 311 -11.04 -1.64 -17.02
N SER A 312 -10.10 -1.16 -17.82
CA SER A 312 -9.33 -2.01 -18.73
C SER A 312 -8.52 -3.10 -18.00
N ILE A 313 -8.05 -2.81 -16.78
CA ILE A 313 -7.37 -3.79 -15.93
C ILE A 313 -8.40 -4.74 -15.30
N LEU A 314 -9.50 -4.21 -14.74
CA LEU A 314 -10.51 -4.99 -14.04
C LEU A 314 -11.34 -5.89 -14.97
N ASP A 315 -11.46 -5.52 -16.23
CA ASP A 315 -12.14 -6.30 -17.26
C ASP A 315 -11.18 -7.26 -18.02
N ASN A 316 -9.87 -7.27 -17.65
CA ASN A 316 -8.89 -8.17 -18.25
C ASN A 316 -9.10 -9.61 -17.74
N PRO A 317 -9.38 -10.60 -18.62
CA PRO A 317 -9.60 -11.99 -18.20
C PRO A 317 -8.42 -12.61 -17.45
N LYS A 318 -7.18 -12.18 -17.74
CA LYS A 318 -5.98 -12.64 -17.03
C LYS A 318 -5.89 -12.06 -15.60
N ALA A 319 -6.58 -10.96 -15.31
CA ALA A 319 -6.66 -10.34 -13.98
C ALA A 319 -7.94 -10.77 -13.21
N ALA A 320 -8.63 -11.84 -13.62
CA ALA A 320 -9.87 -12.31 -13.03
C ALA A 320 -9.76 -12.75 -11.56
N TYR A 321 -8.56 -12.89 -11.04
CA TYR A 321 -8.30 -13.13 -9.60
C TYR A 321 -8.50 -11.87 -8.74
N LEU A 322 -8.52 -10.66 -9.34
CA LEU A 322 -8.83 -9.43 -8.60
C LEU A 322 -10.27 -9.46 -8.09
N PRO A 323 -10.53 -9.00 -6.86
CA PRO A 323 -11.87 -9.00 -6.30
C PRO A 323 -12.86 -8.22 -7.16
N ALA A 324 -13.95 -8.86 -7.58
CA ALA A 324 -14.96 -8.26 -8.45
C ALA A 324 -15.60 -6.99 -7.87
N VAL A 325 -15.65 -6.86 -6.53
CA VAL A 325 -16.11 -5.66 -5.84
C VAL A 325 -15.31 -4.40 -6.20
N MET A 326 -14.05 -4.55 -6.64
CA MET A 326 -13.21 -3.41 -7.03
C MET A 326 -13.76 -2.66 -8.23
N ARG A 327 -14.37 -3.38 -9.19
CA ARG A 327 -15.00 -2.76 -10.36
C ARG A 327 -16.13 -1.82 -9.96
N GLU A 328 -16.98 -2.28 -9.05
CA GLU A 328 -18.07 -1.45 -8.56
C GLU A 328 -17.58 -0.29 -7.69
N GLN A 329 -16.57 -0.51 -6.87
CA GLN A 329 -15.97 0.56 -6.07
C GLN A 329 -15.37 1.65 -6.96
N THR A 330 -14.68 1.26 -8.03
CA THR A 330 -14.16 2.18 -9.05
C THR A 330 -15.28 3.02 -9.66
N LEU A 331 -16.31 2.39 -10.22
CA LEU A 331 -17.44 3.10 -10.83
C LEU A 331 -18.12 4.04 -9.84
N ARG A 332 -18.36 3.57 -8.62
CA ARG A 332 -19.00 4.37 -7.56
C ARG A 332 -18.23 5.64 -7.21
N GLN A 333 -16.92 5.64 -7.30
CA GLN A 333 -16.12 6.83 -7.05
C GLN A 333 -16.38 7.92 -8.09
N TYR A 334 -16.46 7.56 -9.37
CA TYR A 334 -16.76 8.52 -10.43
C TYR A 334 -18.22 8.97 -10.38
N ASP A 335 -19.16 8.03 -10.24
CA ASP A 335 -20.61 8.32 -10.17
C ASP A 335 -20.95 9.21 -8.98
N ARG A 336 -20.29 9.03 -7.85
CA ARG A 336 -20.49 9.83 -6.65
C ARG A 336 -20.29 11.33 -6.90
N TYR A 337 -19.25 11.72 -7.61
CA TYR A 337 -18.99 13.13 -7.90
C TYR A 337 -19.97 13.69 -8.92
N ALA A 338 -20.45 12.86 -9.84
CA ALA A 338 -21.50 13.24 -10.80
C ALA A 338 -22.85 13.54 -10.10
N THR A 339 -23.09 12.96 -8.93
CA THR A 339 -24.34 13.18 -8.15
C THR A 339 -24.25 14.29 -7.12
N PHE A 340 -23.10 14.97 -6.98
CA PHE A 340 -22.98 16.08 -6.03
C PHE A 340 -23.81 17.29 -6.46
N PRO A 341 -24.52 17.95 -5.53
CA PRO A 341 -25.09 19.28 -5.78
C PRO A 341 -24.02 20.25 -6.28
N ALA A 342 -24.40 21.16 -7.15
CA ALA A 342 -23.46 22.07 -7.83
C ALA A 342 -22.60 22.91 -6.85
N ASP A 343 -23.19 23.40 -5.76
CA ASP A 343 -22.48 24.14 -4.71
C ASP A 343 -21.45 23.26 -3.98
N ARG A 344 -21.81 22.02 -3.69
CA ARG A 344 -20.87 21.06 -3.09
C ARG A 344 -19.73 20.72 -4.04
N LEU A 345 -20.03 20.45 -5.32
CA LEU A 345 -19.01 20.17 -6.32
C LEU A 345 -18.04 21.36 -6.46
N LYS A 346 -18.56 22.59 -6.48
CA LYS A 346 -17.76 23.81 -6.50
C LYS A 346 -16.82 23.88 -5.29
N ARG A 347 -17.33 23.72 -4.08
CA ARG A 347 -16.53 23.71 -2.85
C ARG A 347 -15.48 22.61 -2.83
N THR A 348 -15.80 21.42 -3.34
CA THR A 348 -14.84 20.30 -3.44
C THR A 348 -13.69 20.65 -4.39
N ARG A 349 -13.99 21.29 -5.53
CA ARG A 349 -12.97 21.79 -6.47
C ARG A 349 -12.10 22.89 -5.87
N GLU A 350 -12.69 23.83 -5.15
CA GLU A 350 -11.95 24.86 -4.41
C GLU A 350 -11.03 24.23 -3.35
N GLY A 351 -11.51 23.25 -2.60
CA GLY A 351 -10.71 22.49 -1.65
C GLY A 351 -9.55 21.76 -2.30
N TYR A 352 -9.79 21.10 -3.44
CA TYR A 352 -8.73 20.45 -4.22
C TYR A 352 -7.69 21.46 -4.74
N SER A 353 -8.13 22.63 -5.21
CA SER A 353 -7.22 23.68 -5.66
C SER A 353 -6.28 24.18 -4.55
N LYS A 354 -6.76 24.25 -3.30
CA LYS A 354 -5.90 24.58 -2.15
C LYS A 354 -4.83 23.50 -1.93
N ILE A 355 -5.18 22.23 -2.10
CA ILE A 355 -4.23 21.11 -1.97
C ILE A 355 -3.19 21.17 -3.09
N ALA A 356 -3.62 21.42 -4.33
CA ALA A 356 -2.72 21.57 -5.48
C ALA A 356 -1.75 22.74 -5.30
N ASP A 357 -2.22 23.90 -4.82
CA ASP A 357 -1.37 25.05 -4.47
C ASP A 357 -0.34 24.65 -3.38
N PHE A 358 -0.78 23.96 -2.33
CA PHE A 358 0.15 23.51 -1.29
C PHE A 358 1.23 22.57 -1.85
N ILE A 359 0.85 21.61 -2.72
CA ILE A 359 1.79 20.67 -3.37
C ILE A 359 2.85 21.43 -4.15
N ALA A 360 2.43 22.37 -5.03
CA ALA A 360 3.36 23.14 -5.84
C ALA A 360 4.33 23.97 -4.98
N ARG A 361 3.81 24.69 -3.99
CA ARG A 361 4.61 25.51 -3.07
C ARG A 361 5.54 24.68 -2.18
N PHE A 362 5.07 23.51 -1.70
CA PHE A 362 5.87 22.60 -0.90
C PHE A 362 7.09 22.08 -1.66
N VAL A 363 6.89 21.64 -2.91
CA VAL A 363 8.00 21.18 -3.76
C VAL A 363 8.92 22.31 -4.16
N GLN A 364 8.40 23.50 -4.45
CA GLN A 364 9.20 24.71 -4.73
C GLN A 364 10.08 25.11 -3.53
N ALA A 365 9.60 24.91 -2.31
CA ALA A 365 10.36 25.14 -1.08
C ALA A 365 11.37 24.02 -0.75
N GLY A 366 11.56 23.04 -1.62
CA GLY A 366 12.47 21.90 -1.42
C GLY A 366 11.88 20.78 -0.56
N GLY A 367 10.57 20.75 -0.35
CA GLY A 367 9.86 19.70 0.39
C GLY A 367 9.93 18.34 -0.33
N ILE A 368 9.96 17.27 0.45
CA ILE A 368 10.03 15.89 -0.06
C ILE A 368 8.62 15.36 -0.26
N LEU A 369 8.09 15.46 -1.48
CA LEU A 369 6.79 14.91 -1.85
C LEU A 369 6.93 13.44 -2.23
N ARG A 370 6.02 12.58 -1.74
CA ARG A 370 5.95 11.16 -2.07
C ARG A 370 4.63 10.86 -2.79
N ALA A 371 4.67 10.16 -3.90
CA ALA A 371 3.47 9.62 -4.54
C ALA A 371 3.09 8.29 -3.87
N GLY A 372 1.80 8.07 -3.65
CA GLY A 372 1.29 6.86 -3.01
C GLY A 372 -0.11 6.48 -3.48
N SER A 373 -0.39 5.19 -3.59
CA SER A 373 -1.66 4.70 -4.14
C SER A 373 -2.83 4.77 -3.17
N ASP A 374 -2.61 4.55 -1.88
CA ASP A 374 -3.64 4.41 -0.83
C ASP A 374 -4.94 3.76 -1.33
N PRO A 375 -5.01 2.43 -1.44
CA PRO A 375 -6.01 1.72 -2.25
C PRO A 375 -7.45 1.74 -1.69
N ASN A 376 -7.75 2.58 -0.72
CA ASN A 376 -9.06 2.59 -0.04
C ASN A 376 -10.26 2.87 -0.98
N ASN A 377 -10.05 3.58 -2.08
CA ASN A 377 -11.12 4.02 -2.98
C ASN A 377 -10.81 3.78 -4.47
N GLY A 378 -9.88 2.91 -4.81
CA GLY A 378 -9.48 2.66 -6.18
C GLY A 378 -8.76 1.35 -6.38
N LEU A 379 -8.24 1.15 -7.58
CA LEU A 379 -7.42 0.00 -7.88
C LEU A 379 -6.04 0.18 -7.22
N PRO A 380 -5.59 -0.74 -6.34
CA PRO A 380 -4.27 -0.70 -5.75
C PRO A 380 -3.19 -0.54 -6.82
N ALA A 381 -2.04 -0.02 -6.47
CA ALA A 381 -0.93 0.23 -7.38
C ALA A 381 -1.19 1.31 -8.45
N LEU A 382 -2.32 1.24 -9.19
CA LEU A 382 -2.63 2.22 -10.23
C LEU A 382 -2.79 3.64 -9.64
N GLY A 383 -3.23 3.74 -8.39
CA GLY A 383 -3.30 5.02 -7.67
C GLY A 383 -1.97 5.79 -7.65
N LEU A 384 -0.82 5.10 -7.61
CA LEU A 384 0.49 5.73 -7.71
C LEU A 384 0.67 6.49 -9.04
N HIS A 385 0.30 5.86 -10.14
CA HIS A 385 0.40 6.49 -11.47
C HIS A 385 -0.57 7.67 -11.61
N GLN A 386 -1.78 7.52 -11.07
CA GLN A 386 -2.78 8.60 -11.05
C GLN A 386 -2.27 9.78 -10.22
N GLU A 387 -1.67 9.51 -9.07
CA GLU A 387 -1.04 10.52 -8.20
C GLU A 387 0.04 11.29 -8.94
N MET A 388 0.94 10.60 -9.67
CA MET A 388 2.01 11.24 -10.45
C MET A 388 1.45 12.12 -11.58
N VAL A 389 0.39 11.70 -12.27
CA VAL A 389 -0.30 12.53 -13.28
C VAL A 389 -0.90 13.76 -12.62
N MET A 390 -1.61 13.60 -11.49
CA MET A 390 -2.24 14.71 -10.77
C MET A 390 -1.20 15.68 -10.18
N PHE A 391 0.01 15.23 -9.86
CA PHE A 391 1.11 16.13 -9.46
C PHE A 391 1.56 17.03 -10.63
N VAL A 392 1.63 16.48 -11.84
CA VAL A 392 1.92 17.29 -13.03
C VAL A 392 0.77 18.28 -13.30
N GLU A 393 -0.49 17.85 -13.15
CA GLU A 393 -1.67 18.74 -13.24
C GLU A 393 -1.64 19.84 -12.16
N ALA A 394 -1.06 19.58 -10.99
CA ALA A 394 -0.85 20.57 -9.92
C ALA A 394 0.34 21.49 -10.15
N GLY A 395 1.05 21.36 -11.29
CA GLY A 395 2.15 22.25 -11.69
C GLY A 395 3.56 21.73 -11.45
N LEU A 396 3.74 20.48 -11.04
CA LEU A 396 5.06 19.88 -10.95
C LEU A 396 5.61 19.52 -12.34
N THR A 397 6.93 19.55 -12.47
CA THR A 397 7.57 19.01 -13.68
C THR A 397 7.45 17.47 -13.69
N PRO A 398 7.43 16.82 -14.88
CA PRO A 398 7.42 15.37 -14.97
C PRO A 398 8.56 14.69 -14.19
N VAL A 399 9.75 15.30 -14.18
CA VAL A 399 10.90 14.79 -13.40
C VAL A 399 10.59 14.79 -11.90
N GLN A 400 9.98 15.85 -11.38
CA GLN A 400 9.58 15.93 -9.96
C GLN A 400 8.52 14.87 -9.62
N ALA A 401 7.57 14.61 -10.51
CA ALA A 401 6.58 13.55 -10.33
C ALA A 401 7.23 12.15 -10.34
N ILE A 402 8.20 11.89 -11.23
CA ILE A 402 8.98 10.64 -11.23
C ILE A 402 9.78 10.51 -9.93
N GLN A 403 10.42 11.58 -9.48
CA GLN A 403 11.15 11.58 -8.20
C GLN A 403 10.22 11.30 -7.02
N ALA A 404 8.98 11.79 -7.05
CA ALA A 404 7.99 11.51 -6.01
C ALA A 404 7.59 10.03 -5.92
N GLY A 405 7.60 9.28 -7.03
CA GLY A 405 7.34 7.85 -7.10
C GLY A 405 8.62 6.99 -7.05
N THR A 406 9.79 7.54 -6.72
CA THR A 406 11.07 6.84 -6.71
C THR A 406 11.97 7.31 -5.55
N ILE A 407 12.94 8.18 -5.84
CA ILE A 407 13.99 8.59 -4.89
C ILE A 407 13.44 9.31 -3.65
N ASN A 408 12.36 10.05 -3.75
CA ASN A 408 11.80 10.76 -2.59
C ASN A 408 11.22 9.79 -1.56
N VAL A 409 10.59 8.70 -2.02
CA VAL A 409 10.13 7.62 -1.13
C VAL A 409 11.33 6.95 -0.45
N ALA A 410 12.37 6.64 -1.22
CA ALA A 410 13.59 6.04 -0.67
C ALA A 410 14.25 6.95 0.38
N LYS A 411 14.34 8.27 0.13
CA LYS A 411 14.85 9.26 1.10
C LYS A 411 14.01 9.31 2.36
N ALA A 412 12.69 9.36 2.24
CA ALA A 412 11.78 9.41 3.37
C ALA A 412 11.98 8.20 4.31
N PHE A 413 12.16 7.02 3.76
CA PHE A 413 12.34 5.80 4.54
C PHE A 413 13.81 5.40 4.76
N ARG A 414 14.76 6.33 4.52
CA ARG A 414 16.22 6.15 4.77
C ARG A 414 16.82 4.97 3.97
N LYS A 415 16.31 4.75 2.75
CA LYS A 415 16.73 3.68 1.85
C LYS A 415 17.42 4.20 0.57
N ASP A 416 17.63 5.50 0.46
CA ASP A 416 18.14 6.20 -0.73
C ASP A 416 19.59 5.86 -1.09
N LYS A 417 20.35 5.25 -0.18
CA LYS A 417 21.68 4.71 -0.49
C LYS A 417 21.62 3.52 -1.46
N ASP A 418 20.53 2.75 -1.38
CA ASP A 418 20.37 1.51 -2.16
C ASP A 418 19.29 1.62 -3.24
N PHE A 419 18.31 2.53 -3.14
CA PHE A 419 17.13 2.55 -3.99
C PHE A 419 16.80 3.93 -4.56
N GLY A 420 15.92 3.95 -5.55
CA GLY A 420 15.20 5.13 -6.04
C GLY A 420 15.86 5.88 -7.18
N THR A 421 17.10 5.53 -7.58
CA THR A 421 17.78 6.08 -8.77
C THR A 421 18.55 4.97 -9.50
N VAL A 422 18.82 5.19 -10.80
CA VAL A 422 19.68 4.29 -11.59
C VAL A 422 21.12 4.80 -11.54
N GLU A 423 21.87 4.34 -10.54
CA GLU A 423 23.26 4.73 -10.31
C GLU A 423 24.11 3.51 -9.92
N PRO A 424 25.42 3.46 -10.34
CA PRO A 424 26.30 2.39 -9.95
C PRO A 424 26.32 2.15 -8.43
N GLY A 425 26.28 0.89 -8.03
CA GLY A 425 26.29 0.44 -6.63
C GLY A 425 24.90 0.27 -6.00
N LYS A 426 23.84 0.89 -6.55
CA LYS A 426 22.46 0.72 -6.07
C LYS A 426 21.83 -0.60 -6.54
N VAL A 427 20.79 -1.03 -5.86
CA VAL A 427 20.00 -2.21 -6.22
C VAL A 427 19.35 -1.98 -7.59
N ALA A 428 19.47 -2.97 -8.45
CA ALA A 428 19.05 -2.88 -9.82
C ALA A 428 17.55 -3.17 -9.97
N ASP A 429 16.76 -2.14 -9.70
CA ASP A 429 15.34 -2.08 -9.98
C ASP A 429 15.10 -1.07 -11.11
N ILE A 430 14.59 -1.53 -12.25
CA ILE A 430 14.33 -0.72 -13.46
C ILE A 430 13.00 -1.09 -14.04
N ILE A 431 12.35 -0.11 -14.66
CA ILE A 431 11.29 -0.33 -15.64
C ILE A 431 11.67 0.28 -16.99
N ALA A 432 11.23 -0.36 -18.06
CA ALA A 432 11.23 0.25 -19.39
C ALA A 432 9.78 0.42 -19.86
N VAL A 433 9.42 1.64 -20.23
CA VAL A 433 8.06 2.02 -20.62
C VAL A 433 8.00 2.45 -22.09
N GLU A 434 6.86 2.23 -22.73
CA GLU A 434 6.56 2.75 -24.06
C GLU A 434 6.15 4.22 -23.97
N GLY A 435 6.77 5.08 -24.77
CA GLY A 435 6.52 6.52 -24.77
C GLY A 435 7.51 7.32 -23.93
N ASP A 436 7.25 8.63 -23.83
CA ASP A 436 8.12 9.61 -23.17
C ASP A 436 7.38 10.27 -22.00
N PRO A 437 7.66 9.86 -20.75
CA PRO A 437 7.03 10.42 -19.55
C PRO A 437 7.28 11.92 -19.35
N LEU A 438 8.33 12.49 -19.98
CA LEU A 438 8.59 13.92 -19.88
C LEU A 438 7.64 14.74 -20.75
N LYS A 439 7.03 14.11 -21.79
CA LYS A 439 6.01 14.74 -22.63
C LYS A 439 4.59 14.41 -22.19
N ASP A 440 4.37 13.16 -21.79
CA ASP A 440 3.10 12.69 -21.27
C ASP A 440 3.33 11.71 -20.12
N MET A 441 3.04 12.13 -18.89
CA MET A 441 3.23 11.33 -17.68
C MET A 441 2.48 9.98 -17.73
N TRP A 442 1.44 9.86 -18.55
CA TRP A 442 0.72 8.61 -18.79
C TRP A 442 1.60 7.49 -19.32
N ALA A 443 2.70 7.82 -20.00
CA ALA A 443 3.63 6.82 -20.54
C ALA A 443 4.22 5.91 -19.45
N VAL A 444 4.29 6.37 -18.20
CA VAL A 444 4.80 5.56 -17.07
C VAL A 444 3.99 4.28 -16.86
N GLN A 445 2.71 4.26 -17.24
CA GLN A 445 1.84 3.09 -17.10
C GLN A 445 2.06 2.02 -18.20
N ASN A 446 2.77 2.37 -19.28
CA ASN A 446 2.97 1.49 -20.43
C ASN A 446 4.21 0.61 -20.24
N VAL A 447 4.29 -0.10 -19.15
CA VAL A 447 5.42 -0.94 -18.75
C VAL A 447 5.59 -2.09 -19.73
N LYS A 448 6.84 -2.33 -20.18
CA LYS A 448 7.23 -3.40 -21.12
C LYS A 448 8.29 -4.34 -20.55
N VAL A 449 9.13 -3.83 -19.64
CA VAL A 449 10.16 -4.60 -18.98
C VAL A 449 10.20 -4.17 -17.53
N VAL A 450 10.29 -5.13 -16.63
CA VAL A 450 10.52 -4.92 -15.22
C VAL A 450 11.76 -5.70 -14.81
N VAL A 451 12.71 -5.01 -14.23
CA VAL A 451 13.87 -5.62 -13.55
C VAL A 451 13.69 -5.38 -12.06
N LEU A 452 13.63 -6.44 -11.30
CA LEU A 452 13.52 -6.42 -9.85
C LEU A 452 14.72 -7.18 -9.27
N ASN A 453 15.47 -6.50 -8.40
CA ASN A 453 16.62 -7.10 -7.73
C ASN A 453 17.66 -7.69 -8.72
N GLY A 454 17.86 -7.02 -9.86
CA GLY A 454 18.81 -7.41 -10.90
C GLY A 454 18.31 -8.45 -11.90
N GLU A 455 17.10 -8.95 -11.77
CA GLU A 455 16.53 -9.95 -12.66
C GLU A 455 15.32 -9.41 -13.43
N VAL A 456 15.21 -9.78 -14.70
CA VAL A 456 14.00 -9.52 -15.49
C VAL A 456 12.88 -10.41 -14.97
N VAL A 457 11.84 -9.80 -14.45
CA VAL A 457 10.67 -10.52 -13.93
C VAL A 457 9.51 -10.48 -14.91
N ASP A 458 8.72 -11.53 -14.89
CA ASP A 458 7.46 -11.56 -15.61
C ASP A 458 6.46 -10.61 -14.93
N SER A 459 5.97 -9.62 -15.68
CA SER A 459 5.01 -8.61 -15.22
C SER A 459 3.61 -8.77 -15.82
N ASP A 460 3.33 -9.89 -16.48
CA ASP A 460 2.01 -10.22 -17.01
C ASP A 460 1.05 -10.68 -15.89
N PHE A 461 -0.24 -10.54 -16.16
CA PHE A 461 -1.28 -11.14 -15.32
C PHE A 461 -1.44 -12.62 -15.64
N HIS A 462 -1.72 -13.43 -14.60
CA HIS A 462 -2.02 -14.85 -14.69
C HIS A 462 -3.35 -15.14 -14.00
N ALA A 463 -4.31 -15.65 -14.74
CA ALA A 463 -5.67 -15.88 -14.24
C ALA A 463 -5.74 -16.85 -13.05
N ASP A 464 -4.72 -17.68 -12.88
CA ASP A 464 -4.57 -18.64 -11.78
C ASP A 464 -3.68 -18.11 -10.64
N TYR A 465 -3.29 -16.82 -10.66
CA TYR A 465 -2.48 -16.22 -9.60
C TYR A 465 -3.10 -16.45 -8.22
N LYS A 466 -2.27 -16.92 -7.32
CA LYS A 466 -2.61 -17.12 -5.90
C LYS A 466 -1.43 -16.74 -5.03
N ASN A 467 -1.71 -15.98 -3.99
CA ASN A 467 -0.75 -15.81 -2.93
C ASN A 467 -0.73 -17.07 -2.04
N PRO A 468 0.42 -17.73 -1.83
CA PRO A 468 0.50 -18.93 -1.00
C PRO A 468 0.18 -18.67 0.48
N ILE A 469 0.27 -17.41 0.94
CA ILE A 469 -0.05 -16.97 2.30
C ILE A 469 -1.15 -15.91 2.21
N PRO A 470 -2.43 -16.32 1.98
CA PRO A 470 -3.53 -15.35 1.87
C PRO A 470 -3.76 -14.62 3.18
N ASN A 471 -4.26 -13.39 3.09
CA ASN A 471 -4.62 -12.62 4.28
C ASN A 471 -5.79 -13.31 5.00
N ILE A 472 -5.63 -13.56 6.28
CA ILE A 472 -6.68 -14.14 7.13
C ILE A 472 -7.82 -13.15 7.41
N ARG A 473 -7.58 -11.85 7.16
CA ARG A 473 -8.54 -10.75 7.32
C ARG A 473 -8.76 -10.06 5.98
N PRO A 474 -9.45 -10.70 5.04
CA PRO A 474 -9.63 -10.13 3.71
C PRO A 474 -10.37 -8.79 3.77
N TRP A 475 -9.84 -7.80 3.08
CA TRP A 475 -10.48 -6.49 2.91
C TRP A 475 -11.69 -6.61 1.97
N ARG A 476 -12.93 -6.54 2.53
CA ARG A 476 -14.15 -6.71 1.74
C ARG A 476 -15.36 -6.04 2.37
N ALA A 477 -16.08 -5.30 1.53
CA ALA A 477 -17.38 -4.76 1.89
C ALA A 477 -18.48 -5.77 1.52
N THR A 478 -19.30 -6.19 2.48
CA THR A 478 -20.49 -7.01 2.21
C THR A 478 -21.58 -6.14 1.57
N PRO A 479 -22.22 -6.58 0.48
CA PRO A 479 -23.33 -5.88 -0.12
C PRO A 479 -24.46 -5.65 0.89
N ARG A 480 -25.03 -4.44 0.90
CA ARG A 480 -26.16 -4.14 1.80
C ARG A 480 -27.46 -4.77 1.30
N ASP A 481 -27.68 -4.71 -0.01
CA ASP A 481 -28.92 -5.16 -0.65
C ASP A 481 -28.65 -6.46 -1.41
N ILE A 482 -29.46 -7.47 -1.10
CA ILE A 482 -29.43 -8.78 -1.75
C ILE A 482 -30.82 -9.20 -2.19
N GLU A 483 -30.88 -9.95 -3.28
CA GLU A 483 -32.08 -10.63 -3.76
C GLU A 483 -31.82 -12.13 -3.79
N ILE A 484 -32.84 -12.94 -3.55
CA ILE A 484 -32.73 -14.38 -3.59
C ILE A 484 -33.69 -15.00 -4.61
N SER A 485 -33.27 -16.11 -5.24
CA SER A 485 -34.06 -16.87 -6.18
C SER A 485 -33.73 -18.37 -6.07
N PRO A 486 -34.72 -19.28 -5.95
CA PRO A 486 -36.13 -19.00 -5.73
C PRO A 486 -36.41 -18.37 -4.36
N ARG A 487 -37.50 -17.61 -4.25
CA ARG A 487 -37.96 -17.03 -2.97
C ARG A 487 -38.80 -18.00 -2.14
N SER A 488 -39.19 -19.12 -2.72
CA SER A 488 -39.95 -20.19 -2.02
C SER A 488 -39.46 -21.58 -2.45
N ILE A 489 -39.32 -22.46 -1.48
CA ILE A 489 -38.96 -23.86 -1.66
C ILE A 489 -39.83 -24.74 -0.81
N ALA A 490 -39.94 -26.04 -1.15
CA ALA A 490 -40.76 -26.99 -0.39
C ALA A 490 -40.03 -27.49 0.86
N GLN A 491 -40.75 -27.63 1.94
CA GLN A 491 -40.28 -28.23 3.20
C GLN A 491 -39.58 -29.58 2.95
N GLY A 492 -38.46 -29.79 3.61
CA GLY A 492 -37.71 -31.03 3.55
C GLY A 492 -37.11 -31.35 2.18
N SER A 493 -36.94 -30.38 1.29
CA SER A 493 -36.19 -30.51 0.03
C SER A 493 -34.75 -30.02 0.17
N THR A 494 -33.86 -30.54 -0.65
CA THR A 494 -32.55 -29.88 -0.88
C THR A 494 -32.72 -28.89 -2.03
N ALA A 495 -32.27 -27.69 -1.87
CA ALA A 495 -32.38 -26.65 -2.91
C ALA A 495 -31.12 -25.80 -2.99
N THR A 496 -30.84 -25.31 -4.19
CA THR A 496 -29.86 -24.24 -4.38
C THR A 496 -30.58 -22.91 -4.51
N ILE A 497 -30.21 -21.94 -3.69
CA ILE A 497 -30.66 -20.56 -3.83
C ILE A 497 -29.57 -19.72 -4.48
N LYS A 498 -29.93 -18.91 -5.44
CA LYS A 498 -29.10 -17.87 -6.00
C LYS A 498 -29.29 -16.62 -5.18
N VAL A 499 -28.20 -16.00 -4.80
CA VAL A 499 -28.20 -14.70 -4.13
C VAL A 499 -27.52 -13.71 -5.04
N SER A 500 -28.23 -12.67 -5.43
CA SER A 500 -27.75 -11.64 -6.32
C SER A 500 -27.66 -10.27 -5.65
N THR A 501 -26.79 -9.42 -6.18
CA THR A 501 -26.60 -8.03 -5.74
C THR A 501 -26.13 -7.16 -6.88
N ARG A 502 -26.45 -5.88 -6.83
CA ARG A 502 -25.86 -4.86 -7.71
C ARG A 502 -24.50 -4.34 -7.22
N ARG A 503 -24.07 -4.76 -6.01
CA ARG A 503 -22.91 -4.20 -5.31
C ARG A 503 -21.66 -5.08 -5.34
N GLY A 504 -21.74 -6.25 -5.91
CA GLY A 504 -20.67 -7.17 -6.09
C GLY A 504 -20.41 -8.11 -4.91
N PHE A 505 -20.26 -9.41 -5.21
CA PHE A 505 -19.75 -10.43 -4.32
C PHE A 505 -18.30 -10.77 -4.66
N ASP A 506 -17.66 -11.44 -3.75
CA ASP A 506 -16.41 -12.16 -3.97
C ASP A 506 -16.49 -13.57 -3.38
N ARG A 507 -15.45 -14.37 -3.63
CA ARG A 507 -15.36 -15.80 -3.20
C ARG A 507 -15.37 -16.04 -1.68
N PHE A 508 -15.31 -14.99 -0.87
CA PHE A 508 -15.25 -15.08 0.59
C PHE A 508 -16.56 -14.69 1.26
N HIS A 509 -17.52 -14.18 0.48
CA HIS A 509 -18.86 -13.98 0.99
C HIS A 509 -19.52 -15.33 1.23
N LYS A 510 -20.17 -15.45 2.38
CA LYS A 510 -20.91 -16.63 2.79
C LYS A 510 -22.38 -16.30 2.98
N VAL A 511 -23.22 -17.22 2.58
CA VAL A 511 -24.66 -17.13 2.83
C VAL A 511 -24.97 -17.82 4.15
N THR A 512 -25.77 -17.18 4.98
CA THR A 512 -26.32 -17.80 6.20
C THR A 512 -27.83 -17.94 6.10
N LEU A 513 -28.37 -19.01 6.67
CA LEU A 513 -29.79 -19.26 6.83
C LEU A 513 -30.12 -19.31 8.33
N ASN A 514 -30.92 -18.38 8.83
CA ASN A 514 -31.18 -18.20 10.26
C ASN A 514 -29.89 -18.16 11.10
N GLY A 515 -28.83 -17.52 10.56
CA GLY A 515 -27.54 -17.37 11.21
C GLY A 515 -26.58 -18.56 11.08
N LYS A 516 -27.00 -19.68 10.49
CA LYS A 516 -26.12 -20.82 10.19
C LYS A 516 -25.54 -20.69 8.79
N GLU A 517 -24.24 -20.86 8.68
CA GLU A 517 -23.54 -20.78 7.39
C GLU A 517 -23.93 -21.93 6.46
N LEU A 518 -24.17 -21.61 5.20
CA LEU A 518 -24.44 -22.55 4.13
C LEU A 518 -23.19 -22.76 3.26
N GLU A 519 -23.10 -23.92 2.64
CA GLU A 519 -22.14 -24.13 1.57
C GLU A 519 -22.42 -23.11 0.46
N THR A 520 -21.45 -22.22 0.20
CA THR A 520 -21.60 -21.08 -0.70
C THR A 520 -20.59 -21.16 -1.83
N ARG A 521 -21.06 -21.08 -3.07
CA ARG A 521 -20.25 -21.07 -4.29
C ARG A 521 -20.30 -19.69 -4.93
N PHE A 522 -19.14 -19.12 -5.20
CA PHE A 522 -19.02 -17.91 -6.00
C PHE A 522 -19.27 -18.22 -7.47
N VAL A 523 -20.17 -17.49 -8.12
CA VAL A 523 -20.52 -17.62 -9.54
C VAL A 523 -19.97 -16.45 -10.33
N SER A 524 -20.26 -15.24 -9.89
CA SER A 524 -19.81 -13.98 -10.51
C SER A 524 -19.84 -12.85 -9.48
N ALA A 525 -19.37 -11.67 -9.88
CA ALA A 525 -19.50 -10.47 -9.07
C ALA A 525 -20.96 -10.14 -8.69
N GLY A 526 -21.91 -10.48 -9.52
CA GLY A 526 -23.33 -10.22 -9.28
C GLY A 526 -24.07 -11.37 -8.60
N GLU A 527 -23.46 -12.55 -8.46
CA GLU A 527 -24.18 -13.76 -8.04
C GLU A 527 -23.30 -14.73 -7.24
N ILE A 528 -23.85 -15.23 -6.14
CA ILE A 528 -23.37 -16.42 -5.41
C ILE A 528 -24.51 -17.42 -5.27
N GLU A 529 -24.16 -18.68 -5.17
CA GLU A 529 -25.12 -19.76 -4.92
C GLU A 529 -24.89 -20.37 -3.56
N ALA A 530 -25.98 -20.73 -2.88
CA ALA A 530 -25.91 -21.42 -1.60
C ALA A 530 -26.77 -22.68 -1.61
N THR A 531 -26.20 -23.78 -1.13
CA THR A 531 -26.94 -25.02 -0.96
C THR A 531 -27.68 -25.01 0.37
N VAL A 532 -29.01 -25.07 0.30
CA VAL A 532 -29.87 -25.23 1.47
C VAL A 532 -30.10 -26.73 1.70
N PRO A 533 -29.51 -27.32 2.74
CA PRO A 533 -29.64 -28.75 3.00
C PRO A 533 -31.03 -29.07 3.56
N GLN A 534 -31.54 -30.25 3.26
CA GLN A 534 -32.86 -30.70 3.69
C GLN A 534 -33.12 -30.50 5.19
N GLN A 535 -32.11 -30.77 6.02
CA GLN A 535 -32.21 -30.66 7.48
C GLN A 535 -32.40 -29.21 7.97
N ALA A 536 -32.00 -28.22 7.18
CA ALA A 536 -32.10 -26.82 7.56
C ALA A 536 -33.51 -26.24 7.40
N ILE A 537 -34.40 -26.94 6.68
CA ILE A 537 -35.76 -26.50 6.34
C ILE A 537 -36.81 -27.61 6.56
N ASN A 538 -36.69 -28.28 7.70
CA ASN A 538 -37.65 -29.36 8.08
C ASN A 538 -39.03 -28.82 8.46
N GLU A 539 -39.17 -27.53 8.69
CA GLU A 539 -40.42 -26.87 9.05
C GLU A 539 -40.80 -25.84 8.00
N ALA A 540 -42.11 -25.74 7.71
CA ALA A 540 -42.62 -24.66 6.88
C ALA A 540 -42.55 -23.33 7.66
N GLY A 541 -42.14 -22.24 7.00
CA GLY A 541 -41.98 -20.95 7.64
C GLY A 541 -41.17 -19.97 6.81
N THR A 542 -40.81 -18.84 7.43
CA THR A 542 -39.98 -17.80 6.83
C THR A 542 -38.58 -17.86 7.44
N TYR A 543 -37.59 -18.04 6.60
CA TYR A 543 -36.20 -18.17 6.98
C TYR A 543 -35.42 -16.93 6.54
N THR A 544 -34.58 -16.43 7.44
CA THR A 544 -33.77 -15.25 7.16
C THR A 544 -32.48 -15.65 6.43
N VAL A 545 -32.27 -15.08 5.25
CA VAL A 545 -31.05 -15.22 4.45
C VAL A 545 -30.23 -13.95 4.59
N VAL A 546 -28.98 -14.08 5.02
CA VAL A 546 -28.04 -12.97 5.15
C VAL A 546 -26.71 -13.39 4.53
N VAL A 547 -26.11 -12.48 3.78
CA VAL A 547 -24.72 -12.64 3.33
C VAL A 547 -23.80 -12.00 4.34
N VAL A 548 -22.77 -12.71 4.74
CA VAL A 548 -21.74 -12.25 5.67
C VAL A 548 -20.39 -12.18 4.95
N GLY A 549 -19.68 -11.09 5.16
CA GLY A 549 -18.26 -10.99 4.81
C GLY A 549 -17.42 -11.68 5.88
N GLN A 550 -16.19 -12.04 5.56
CA GLN A 550 -15.24 -12.62 6.51
C GLN A 550 -14.22 -11.58 6.99
N GLY A 551 -13.73 -11.74 8.21
CA GLY A 551 -12.70 -10.88 8.83
C GLY A 551 -13.25 -9.84 9.81
N ASP A 552 -12.38 -8.97 10.35
CA ASP A 552 -12.73 -7.95 11.36
C ASP A 552 -13.71 -6.87 10.85
N PHE A 553 -13.89 -6.78 9.55
CA PHE A 553 -14.88 -5.95 8.89
C PHE A 553 -16.09 -6.76 8.42
N ALA A 554 -16.36 -7.90 9.06
CA ALA A 554 -17.50 -8.75 8.77
C ALA A 554 -18.79 -7.91 8.84
N SER A 555 -19.15 -7.32 7.74
CA SER A 555 -20.44 -6.64 7.57
C SER A 555 -21.46 -7.66 7.12
N LYS A 556 -22.71 -7.43 7.50
CA LYS A 556 -23.83 -8.27 7.08
C LYS A 556 -24.66 -7.52 6.04
N SER A 557 -25.22 -8.25 5.08
CA SER A 557 -26.25 -7.68 4.21
C SER A 557 -27.52 -7.35 5.00
N ALA A 558 -28.42 -6.56 4.41
CA ALA A 558 -29.81 -6.58 4.84
C ALA A 558 -30.38 -8.01 4.65
N PRO A 559 -31.32 -8.42 5.49
CA PRO A 559 -31.91 -9.75 5.37
C PRO A 559 -32.80 -9.85 4.12
N ALA A 560 -32.68 -10.95 3.38
CA ALA A 560 -33.70 -11.44 2.47
C ALA A 560 -34.46 -12.59 3.14
N TYR A 561 -35.63 -12.94 2.63
CA TYR A 561 -36.50 -13.92 3.26
C TYR A 561 -36.83 -15.06 2.29
N LEU A 562 -36.50 -16.27 2.70
CA LEU A 562 -36.84 -17.50 2.00
C LEU A 562 -38.09 -18.10 2.63
N ILE A 563 -39.12 -18.34 1.82
CA ILE A 563 -40.36 -18.99 2.25
C ILE A 563 -40.22 -20.51 2.06
N VAL A 564 -40.38 -21.25 3.13
CA VAL A 564 -40.47 -22.71 3.09
C VAL A 564 -41.93 -23.08 3.18
N SER A 565 -42.47 -23.59 2.07
CA SER A 565 -43.88 -23.98 1.97
C SER A 565 -44.08 -25.43 2.42
N PHE A 566 -45.28 -25.78 2.85
CA PHE A 566 -45.61 -27.18 3.14
C PHE A 566 -45.37 -28.07 1.92
N LYS A 567 -44.87 -29.23 2.17
CA LYS A 567 -44.75 -30.27 1.14
C LYS A 567 -46.15 -30.70 0.76
N LYS A 568 -46.49 -30.62 -0.53
CA LYS A 568 -47.75 -31.12 -1.07
C LYS A 568 -47.79 -32.63 -1.06
#